data_b3e011dd88aadd7912429625f3196fb4
#
_entry.id   b3e011dd88aadd7912429625f3196fb4
#
_cell.length_a   1.000
_cell.length_b   1.000
_cell.length_c   1.000
_cell.angle_alpha   90.00
_cell.angle_beta   90.00
_cell.angle_gamma   90.00
#
_symmetry.space_group_name_H-M   'P 1'
#
loop_
_entity.id
_entity.type
_entity.pdbx_description
1 polymer ?
#
loop_
_entity_poly.entity_id
_entity_poly.type
_entity_poly.pdbx_seq_one_letter_code
_entity_poly.pdbx_strand_id
1 'polypeptide(L)'
;MNYTVTEGNYLRFGLQSVKDGVIFTFAGEKEDVCAVILYDRSLKVAGRVEAPAAFCRGAVRSVYIHGLKADHLLYNYEINGEIVPDPYASKIAGREKWDDARRAECDFLVCGSFEEKEYEWQSACCPEIPKNEMVMYKLHVRGFSLDSGKKGKMRGTFAAVEERIPYLKASVSYTHLTLPTT
;
A
#
# COMPACT_ATOMS: atom_id res chain seq x y z
N MET A 1 20.44 13.01 -8.15
CA MET A 1 20.95 11.73 -8.74
C MET A 1 20.40 11.65 -10.15
N ASN A 2 21.25 11.39 -11.14
CA ASN A 2 20.76 11.21 -12.50
C ASN A 2 20.53 9.71 -12.73
N TYR A 3 19.27 9.32 -12.86
CA TYR A 3 18.90 7.96 -13.22
C TYR A 3 18.75 7.83 -14.73
N THR A 4 19.12 6.68 -15.26
CA THR A 4 18.73 6.32 -16.63
C THR A 4 17.28 5.87 -16.61
N VAL A 5 16.46 6.49 -17.47
CA VAL A 5 15.02 6.25 -17.53
C VAL A 5 14.66 5.76 -18.92
N THR A 6 13.92 4.66 -19.00
CA THR A 6 13.38 4.12 -20.25
C THR A 6 11.89 3.82 -20.11
N GLU A 7 11.23 3.50 -21.22
CA GLU A 7 9.84 3.06 -21.18
C GLU A 7 9.72 1.76 -20.37
N GLY A 8 8.72 1.71 -19.47
CA GLY A 8 8.41 0.53 -18.66
C GLY A 8 7.48 -0.44 -19.36
N ASN A 9 6.81 -1.29 -18.57
CA ASN A 9 5.77 -2.17 -19.08
C ASN A 9 4.39 -1.67 -18.61
N TYR A 10 3.33 -2.00 -19.34
CA TYR A 10 1.97 -1.55 -19.07
C TYR A 10 1.07 -2.65 -18.51
N LEU A 11 1.66 -3.76 -18.08
CA LEU A 11 0.92 -4.96 -17.69
C LEU A 11 0.32 -4.86 -16.29
N ARG A 12 0.94 -4.05 -15.42
CA ARG A 12 0.53 -3.96 -14.03
C ARG A 12 0.77 -2.55 -13.49
N PHE A 13 -0.25 -1.97 -12.85
CA PHE A 13 -0.13 -0.71 -12.13
C PHE A 13 0.71 -0.82 -10.85
N GLY A 14 1.22 0.33 -10.43
CA GLY A 14 2.04 0.46 -9.24
C GLY A 14 3.51 0.20 -9.49
N LEU A 15 4.25 0.02 -8.39
CA LEU A 15 5.67 -0.31 -8.41
C LEU A 15 5.90 -1.79 -8.68
N GLN A 16 6.81 -2.07 -9.58
CA GLN A 16 7.30 -3.42 -9.88
C GLN A 16 8.82 -3.46 -9.70
N SER A 17 9.30 -4.30 -8.79
CA SER A 17 10.71 -4.60 -8.62
C SER A 17 11.17 -5.51 -9.76
N VAL A 18 12.25 -5.13 -10.42
CA VAL A 18 12.89 -5.91 -11.49
C VAL A 18 14.38 -6.02 -11.23
N LYS A 19 15.05 -6.95 -11.90
CA LYS A 19 16.46 -7.30 -11.62
C LYS A 19 17.39 -6.09 -11.51
N ASP A 20 17.26 -5.11 -12.42
CA ASP A 20 18.19 -4.00 -12.54
C ASP A 20 17.52 -2.63 -12.30
N GLY A 21 16.42 -2.59 -11.53
CA GLY A 21 15.76 -1.33 -11.23
C GLY A 21 14.29 -1.48 -10.81
N VAL A 22 13.52 -0.44 -11.05
CA VAL A 22 12.11 -0.35 -10.66
C VAL A 22 11.27 0.21 -11.80
N ILE A 23 10.14 -0.42 -12.07
CA ILE A 23 9.14 0.09 -12.99
C ILE A 23 7.99 0.70 -12.19
N PHE A 24 7.58 1.91 -12.56
CA PHE A 24 6.39 2.57 -12.06
C PHE A 24 5.38 2.71 -13.19
N THR A 25 4.16 2.22 -12.97
CA THR A 25 3.07 2.34 -13.93
C THR A 25 1.86 2.93 -13.23
N PHE A 26 1.35 4.05 -13.75
CA PHE A 26 0.28 4.82 -13.13
C PHE A 26 -0.60 5.51 -14.17
N ALA A 27 -1.77 5.97 -13.76
CA ALA A 27 -2.66 6.76 -14.60
C ALA A 27 -2.07 8.15 -14.84
N GLY A 28 -2.02 8.59 -16.08
CA GLY A 28 -1.53 9.90 -16.49
C GLY A 28 -1.64 10.04 -17.99
N GLU A 29 -2.29 11.09 -18.45
CA GLU A 29 -2.52 11.36 -19.85
C GLU A 29 -1.25 11.91 -20.54
N LYS A 30 -1.26 11.92 -21.86
CA LYS A 30 -0.09 12.34 -22.64
C LYS A 30 0.27 13.81 -22.41
N GLU A 31 -0.73 14.63 -22.19
CA GLU A 31 -0.62 16.08 -21.95
C GLU A 31 -0.16 16.40 -20.53
N ASP A 32 -0.26 15.46 -19.59
CA ASP A 32 0.13 15.69 -18.21
C ASP A 32 1.65 15.77 -18.05
N VAL A 33 2.09 16.66 -17.16
CA VAL A 33 3.47 16.70 -16.67
C VAL A 33 3.57 15.76 -15.48
N CYS A 34 4.22 14.61 -15.69
CA CYS A 34 4.30 13.56 -14.69
C CYS A 34 5.72 13.30 -14.23
N ALA A 35 5.87 12.98 -12.94
CA ALA A 35 7.13 12.54 -12.36
C ALA A 35 6.90 11.50 -11.25
N VAL A 36 7.94 10.77 -10.90
CA VAL A 36 8.03 9.96 -9.69
C VAL A 36 8.85 10.74 -8.67
N ILE A 37 8.29 11.00 -7.51
CA ILE A 37 8.97 11.66 -6.40
C ILE A 37 9.47 10.59 -5.44
N LEU A 38 10.76 10.61 -5.18
CA LEU A 38 11.42 9.70 -4.25
C LEU A 38 11.69 10.43 -2.93
N TYR A 39 11.44 9.76 -1.83
CA TYR A 39 11.67 10.33 -0.50
C TYR A 39 12.73 9.54 0.25
N ASP A 40 13.41 10.22 1.17
CA ASP A 40 14.26 9.58 2.17
C ASP A 40 13.42 9.05 3.35
N ARG A 41 14.09 8.39 4.31
CA ARG A 41 13.44 7.84 5.52
C ARG A 41 12.81 8.91 6.42
N SER A 42 13.18 10.17 6.23
CA SER A 42 12.62 11.32 6.96
C SER A 42 11.44 11.96 6.22
N LEU A 43 10.98 11.33 5.13
CA LEU A 43 9.92 11.82 4.23
C LEU A 43 10.28 13.14 3.52
N LYS A 44 11.56 13.44 3.38
CA LYS A 44 12.04 14.57 2.59
C LYS A 44 12.31 14.11 1.16
N VAL A 45 12.04 15.00 0.20
CA VAL A 45 12.31 14.73 -1.22
C VAL A 45 13.81 14.46 -1.42
N ALA A 46 14.13 13.25 -1.83
CA ALA A 46 15.48 12.81 -2.17
C ALA A 46 15.76 12.86 -3.69
N GLY A 47 14.71 12.82 -4.49
CA GLY A 47 14.82 12.90 -5.94
C GLY A 47 13.48 13.07 -6.63
N ARG A 48 13.54 13.61 -7.86
CA ARG A 48 12.42 13.74 -8.77
C ARG A 48 12.84 13.14 -10.12
N VAL A 49 12.10 12.18 -10.60
CA VAL A 49 12.37 11.48 -11.85
C VAL A 49 11.21 11.73 -12.81
N GLU A 50 11.49 12.42 -13.90
CA GLU A 50 10.46 12.72 -14.90
C GLU A 50 9.94 11.45 -15.58
N ALA A 51 8.64 11.42 -15.83
CA ALA A 51 7.97 10.40 -16.61
C ALA A 51 7.56 11.00 -17.96
N PRO A 52 8.42 10.88 -19.01
CA PRO A 52 8.19 11.54 -20.28
C PRO A 52 6.86 11.19 -20.95
N ALA A 53 6.26 12.14 -21.66
CA ALA A 53 5.04 11.93 -22.44
C ALA A 53 5.19 10.82 -23.50
N ALA A 54 6.41 10.56 -23.96
CA ALA A 54 6.73 9.46 -24.89
C ALA A 54 6.46 8.07 -24.28
N PHE A 55 6.45 7.95 -22.94
CA PHE A 55 6.19 6.70 -22.21
C PHE A 55 4.71 6.60 -21.77
N CYS A 56 3.81 7.16 -22.56
CA CYS A 56 2.37 7.14 -22.33
C CYS A 56 1.67 6.31 -23.42
N ARG A 57 0.79 5.41 -22.99
CA ARG A 57 -0.11 4.64 -23.87
C ARG A 57 -1.55 4.79 -23.39
N GLY A 58 -2.36 5.50 -24.18
CA GLY A 58 -3.69 5.92 -23.73
C GLY A 58 -3.57 6.85 -22.52
N ALA A 59 -4.20 6.50 -21.42
CA ALA A 59 -4.15 7.23 -20.14
C ALA A 59 -3.23 6.54 -19.12
N VAL A 60 -2.23 5.77 -19.56
CA VAL A 60 -1.31 5.04 -18.68
C VAL A 60 0.12 5.43 -18.99
N ARG A 61 0.84 5.85 -17.97
CA ARG A 61 2.25 6.19 -18.02
C ARG A 61 3.07 5.07 -17.36
N SER A 62 4.18 4.66 -18.01
CA SER A 62 5.05 3.65 -17.44
C SER A 62 6.51 4.01 -17.63
N VAL A 63 7.26 4.07 -16.53
CA VAL A 63 8.69 4.41 -16.53
C VAL A 63 9.49 3.33 -15.85
N TYR A 64 10.60 2.98 -16.45
CA TYR A 64 11.61 2.11 -15.87
C TYR A 64 12.83 2.94 -15.44
N ILE A 65 13.10 2.93 -14.14
CA ILE A 65 14.24 3.64 -13.54
C ILE A 65 15.33 2.61 -13.25
N HIS A 66 16.38 2.67 -14.03
CA HIS A 66 17.50 1.74 -13.93
C HIS A 66 18.35 2.01 -12.70
N GLY A 67 18.81 0.95 -12.05
CA GLY A 67 19.68 1.00 -10.87
C GLY A 67 19.00 1.44 -9.57
N LEU A 68 17.70 1.76 -9.61
CA LEU A 68 16.93 2.08 -8.41
C LEU A 68 16.59 0.78 -7.67
N LYS A 69 16.83 0.77 -6.35
CA LYS A 69 16.46 -0.37 -5.50
C LYS A 69 15.04 -0.18 -4.96
N ALA A 70 14.21 -1.21 -5.08
CA ALA A 70 12.83 -1.18 -4.62
C ALA A 70 12.70 -1.27 -3.09
N ASP A 71 13.62 -1.97 -2.43
CA ASP A 71 13.53 -2.27 -1.00
C ASP A 71 13.55 -0.99 -0.15
N HIS A 72 12.53 -0.87 0.71
CA HIS A 72 12.28 0.31 1.54
C HIS A 72 12.15 1.64 0.78
N LEU A 73 11.89 1.60 -0.53
CA LEU A 73 11.68 2.78 -1.34
C LEU A 73 10.40 3.51 -0.90
N LEU A 74 10.50 4.83 -0.72
CA LEU A 74 9.38 5.71 -0.44
C LEU A 74 9.15 6.61 -1.65
N TYR A 75 7.92 6.65 -2.15
CA TYR A 75 7.60 7.36 -3.37
C TYR A 75 6.15 7.86 -3.42
N ASN A 76 5.91 8.84 -4.26
CA ASN A 76 4.61 9.24 -4.75
C ASN A 76 4.72 9.60 -6.24
N TYR A 77 3.59 9.82 -6.88
CA TYR A 77 3.54 10.44 -8.19
C TYR A 77 3.33 11.93 -8.08
N GLU A 78 3.86 12.69 -9.02
CA GLU A 78 3.53 14.09 -9.25
C GLU A 78 2.83 14.18 -10.61
N ILE A 79 1.64 14.74 -10.64
CA ILE A 79 0.85 14.96 -11.85
C ILE A 79 0.46 16.44 -11.88
N ASN A 80 0.93 17.17 -12.87
CA ASN A 80 0.68 18.60 -13.05
C ASN A 80 1.02 19.45 -11.79
N GLY A 81 2.08 19.04 -11.06
CA GLY A 81 2.53 19.71 -9.85
C GLY A 81 1.83 19.26 -8.56
N GLU A 82 0.82 18.39 -8.65
CA GLU A 82 0.15 17.84 -7.49
C GLU A 82 0.75 16.47 -7.10
N ILE A 83 0.97 16.27 -5.81
CA ILE A 83 1.46 14.98 -5.29
C ILE A 83 0.29 14.03 -5.09
N VAL A 84 0.36 12.88 -5.76
CA VAL A 84 -0.67 11.84 -5.75
C VAL A 84 -0.09 10.56 -5.18
N PRO A 85 -0.65 10.02 -4.08
CA PRO A 85 -0.27 8.72 -3.56
C PRO A 85 -0.59 7.61 -4.58
N ASP A 86 0.22 6.55 -4.59
CA ASP A 86 -0.05 5.39 -5.43
C ASP A 86 -1.15 4.51 -4.82
N PRO A 87 -2.32 4.36 -5.47
CA PRO A 87 -3.37 3.49 -4.97
C PRO A 87 -3.03 2.00 -5.09
N TYR A 88 -1.99 1.66 -5.86
CA TYR A 88 -1.51 0.29 -6.05
C TYR A 88 -0.25 -0.02 -5.21
N ALA A 89 0.15 0.88 -4.31
CA ALA A 89 1.29 0.64 -3.44
C ALA A 89 1.06 -0.60 -2.57
N SER A 90 2.02 -1.52 -2.54
CA SER A 90 1.95 -2.72 -1.71
C SER A 90 2.02 -2.41 -0.21
N LYS A 91 2.57 -1.28 0.14
CA LYS A 91 2.71 -0.77 1.50
C LYS A 91 2.61 0.75 1.51
N ILE A 92 2.14 1.30 2.61
CA ILE A 92 2.03 2.74 2.84
C ILE A 92 2.94 3.13 4.01
N ALA A 93 3.71 4.19 3.84
CA ALA A 93 4.48 4.84 4.89
C ALA A 93 3.90 6.21 5.25
N GLY A 94 4.23 6.70 6.45
CA GLY A 94 3.77 8.00 6.93
C GLY A 94 2.43 7.97 7.69
N ARG A 95 1.86 6.79 7.91
CA ARG A 95 0.62 6.57 8.67
C ARG A 95 0.78 5.60 9.84
N GLU A 96 2.02 5.33 10.24
CA GLU A 96 2.35 4.37 11.29
C GLU A 96 1.81 4.78 12.65
N LYS A 97 1.67 6.09 12.89
CA LYS A 97 1.13 6.62 14.13
C LYS A 97 -0.24 7.24 13.88
N TRP A 98 -1.23 6.73 14.61
CA TRP A 98 -2.56 7.33 14.62
C TRP A 98 -2.52 8.65 15.39
N ASP A 99 -3.21 9.67 14.86
CA ASP A 99 -3.30 11.00 15.48
C ASP A 99 -1.94 11.68 15.70
N ASP A 100 -1.10 11.62 14.69
CA ASP A 100 0.21 12.27 14.71
C ASP A 100 0.03 13.79 14.63
N ALA A 101 0.50 14.51 15.66
CA ALA A 101 0.39 15.96 15.77
C ALA A 101 1.02 16.71 14.57
N ARG A 102 2.03 16.10 13.92
CA ARG A 102 2.66 16.66 12.71
C ARG A 102 1.69 16.88 11.55
N ARG A 103 0.52 16.20 11.55
CA ARG A 103 -0.52 16.38 10.54
C ARG A 103 -1.19 17.75 10.59
N ALA A 104 -1.15 18.42 11.73
CA ALA A 104 -1.67 19.77 11.89
C ALA A 104 -0.71 20.85 11.36
N GLU A 105 0.57 20.49 11.24
CA GLU A 105 1.64 21.45 10.92
C GLU A 105 2.11 21.37 9.46
N CYS A 106 1.83 20.27 8.77
CA CYS A 106 2.19 20.06 7.36
C CYS A 106 1.20 19.16 6.65
N ASP A 107 1.10 19.30 5.33
CA ASP A 107 0.45 18.32 4.46
C ASP A 107 1.21 17.01 4.56
N PHE A 108 0.82 16.21 5.54
CA PHE A 108 1.50 14.97 5.88
C PHE A 108 1.32 13.95 4.75
N LEU A 109 2.33 13.84 3.94
CA LEU A 109 2.31 12.99 2.77
C LEU A 109 2.26 11.52 3.19
N VAL A 110 1.23 10.85 2.73
CA VAL A 110 1.22 9.40 2.65
C VAL A 110 2.09 9.02 1.47
N CYS A 111 3.11 8.20 1.71
CA CYS A 111 3.98 7.72 0.65
C CYS A 111 3.69 6.26 0.35
N GLY A 112 3.70 5.88 -0.93
CA GLY A 112 3.82 4.51 -1.33
C GLY A 112 5.17 3.95 -0.87
N SER A 113 5.18 2.70 -0.47
CA SER A 113 6.38 1.96 -0.14
C SER A 113 6.33 0.57 -0.76
N PHE A 114 7.48 -0.03 -0.94
CA PHE A 114 7.61 -1.39 -1.43
C PHE A 114 8.32 -2.26 -0.41
N GLU A 115 7.76 -3.42 -0.14
CA GLU A 115 8.37 -4.47 0.64
C GLU A 115 8.10 -5.79 -0.06
N GLU A 116 9.16 -6.42 -0.54
CA GLU A 116 9.08 -7.74 -1.14
C GLU A 116 9.08 -8.78 -0.01
N LYS A 117 7.90 -9.00 0.55
CA LYS A 117 7.73 -9.99 1.61
C LYS A 117 6.57 -10.89 1.25
N GLU A 118 6.88 -12.11 0.88
CA GLU A 118 5.87 -13.15 0.77
C GLU A 118 5.39 -13.54 2.17
N TYR A 119 4.09 -13.53 2.35
CA TYR A 119 3.48 -14.04 3.57
C TYR A 119 3.38 -15.56 3.48
N GLU A 120 4.05 -16.26 4.38
CA GLU A 120 3.94 -17.72 4.50
C GLU A 120 2.63 -18.09 5.19
N TRP A 121 1.67 -18.55 4.40
CA TRP A 121 0.41 -19.06 4.92
C TRP A 121 0.65 -20.41 5.64
N GLN A 122 0.28 -20.50 6.90
CA GLN A 122 0.34 -21.76 7.66
C GLN A 122 -0.67 -22.79 7.15
N SER A 123 -1.71 -22.36 6.46
CA SER A 123 -2.70 -23.22 5.81
C SER A 123 -3.09 -22.62 4.47
N ALA A 124 -2.84 -23.33 3.39
CA ALA A 124 -3.21 -22.93 2.03
C ALA A 124 -4.64 -23.39 1.65
N CYS A 125 -5.36 -24.09 2.53
CA CYS A 125 -6.72 -24.50 2.25
C CYS A 125 -7.71 -23.37 2.46
N CYS A 126 -8.28 -22.89 1.37
CA CYS A 126 -9.49 -22.08 1.41
C CYS A 126 -10.67 -23.03 1.74
N PRO A 127 -11.42 -22.80 2.82
CA PRO A 127 -12.55 -23.66 3.13
C PRO A 127 -13.69 -23.41 2.14
N GLU A 128 -14.17 -24.47 1.53
CA GLU A 128 -15.30 -24.46 0.60
C GLU A 128 -16.63 -24.48 1.37
N ILE A 129 -17.02 -23.35 1.97
CA ILE A 129 -18.31 -23.26 2.67
C ILE A 129 -19.41 -22.92 1.68
N PRO A 130 -20.48 -23.74 1.63
CA PRO A 130 -21.66 -23.43 0.83
C PRO A 130 -22.25 -22.06 1.23
N LYS A 131 -22.73 -21.30 0.24
CA LYS A 131 -23.27 -19.94 0.49
C LYS A 131 -24.43 -19.92 1.48
N ASN A 132 -25.24 -20.96 1.52
CA ASN A 132 -26.38 -21.12 2.45
C ASN A 132 -25.95 -21.42 3.90
N GLU A 133 -24.69 -21.79 4.11
CA GLU A 133 -24.13 -22.06 5.45
C GLU A 133 -23.20 -20.93 5.93
N MET A 134 -23.02 -19.90 5.08
CA MET A 134 -22.12 -18.79 5.37
C MET A 134 -22.76 -17.84 6.40
N VAL A 135 -22.06 -17.61 7.51
CA VAL A 135 -22.38 -16.55 8.49
C VAL A 135 -21.38 -15.44 8.38
N MET A 136 -21.85 -14.22 8.12
CA MET A 136 -20.99 -13.04 7.95
C MET A 136 -21.06 -12.16 9.21
N TYR A 137 -19.91 -11.92 9.84
CA TYR A 137 -19.78 -11.02 10.97
C TYR A 137 -18.91 -9.82 10.56
N LYS A 138 -19.51 -8.64 10.43
CA LYS A 138 -18.80 -7.40 10.09
C LYS A 138 -18.38 -6.68 11.36
N LEU A 139 -17.10 -6.39 11.52
CA LEU A 139 -16.57 -5.65 12.67
C LEU A 139 -15.60 -4.56 12.22
N HIS A 140 -15.49 -3.52 13.06
CA HIS A 140 -14.46 -2.50 12.92
C HIS A 140 -13.29 -2.88 13.82
N VAL A 141 -12.12 -3.17 13.25
CA VAL A 141 -10.92 -3.70 13.95
C VAL A 141 -10.57 -2.88 15.18
N ARG A 142 -10.49 -1.56 15.03
CA ARG A 142 -10.16 -0.65 16.13
C ARG A 142 -11.26 -0.66 17.22
N GLY A 143 -12.52 -0.54 16.82
CA GLY A 143 -13.65 -0.51 17.76
C GLY A 143 -13.81 -1.82 18.53
N PHE A 144 -13.62 -2.95 17.85
CA PHE A 144 -13.83 -4.28 18.42
C PHE A 144 -12.92 -4.59 19.63
N SER A 145 -11.72 -4.06 19.65
CA SER A 145 -10.76 -4.32 20.72
C SER A 145 -10.56 -3.14 21.70
N LEU A 146 -11.19 -1.97 21.44
CA LEU A 146 -11.07 -0.80 22.31
C LEU A 146 -11.61 -1.03 23.73
N ASP A 147 -12.75 -1.72 23.87
CA ASP A 147 -13.43 -1.99 25.14
C ASP A 147 -12.99 -3.30 25.81
N SER A 148 -11.95 -3.95 25.28
CA SER A 148 -11.51 -5.26 25.80
C SER A 148 -10.84 -5.23 27.16
N GLY A 149 -10.76 -4.07 27.83
CA GLY A 149 -10.06 -3.91 29.12
C GLY A 149 -8.54 -4.02 29.02
N LYS A 150 -8.00 -4.33 27.84
CA LYS A 150 -6.56 -4.43 27.61
C LYS A 150 -5.91 -3.05 27.51
N LYS A 151 -4.80 -2.87 28.21
CA LYS A 151 -3.97 -1.66 28.15
C LYS A 151 -2.78 -1.95 27.23
N GLY A 152 -2.40 -1.01 26.35
CA GLY A 152 -1.14 -1.07 25.60
C GLY A 152 -1.28 -0.96 24.08
N LYS A 153 -0.13 -1.16 23.39
CA LYS A 153 0.03 -0.96 21.94
C LYS A 153 -0.78 -1.91 21.05
N MET A 154 -1.27 -3.02 21.60
CA MET A 154 -2.07 -4.02 20.88
C MET A 154 -3.54 -3.58 20.68
N ARG A 155 -4.02 -2.61 21.45
CA ARG A 155 -5.40 -2.16 21.41
C ARG A 155 -5.74 -1.49 20.06
N GLY A 156 -6.80 -1.95 19.42
CA GLY A 156 -7.25 -1.42 18.13
C GLY A 156 -6.47 -1.96 16.92
N THR A 157 -5.74 -3.04 17.08
CA THR A 157 -4.94 -3.67 16.02
C THR A 157 -5.52 -5.00 15.56
N PHE A 158 -5.06 -5.51 14.41
CA PHE A 158 -5.40 -6.86 13.94
C PHE A 158 -4.93 -7.95 14.91
N ALA A 159 -3.77 -7.79 15.53
CA ALA A 159 -3.30 -8.73 16.55
C ALA A 159 -4.24 -8.83 17.74
N ALA A 160 -4.91 -7.72 18.14
CA ALA A 160 -5.94 -7.76 19.17
C ALA A 160 -7.23 -8.48 18.70
N VAL A 161 -7.54 -8.46 17.41
CA VAL A 161 -8.64 -9.26 16.84
C VAL A 161 -8.27 -10.73 16.81
N GLU A 162 -7.03 -11.07 16.43
CA GLU A 162 -6.50 -12.44 16.43
C GLU A 162 -6.66 -13.10 17.79
N GLU A 163 -6.32 -12.43 18.88
CA GLU A 163 -6.54 -12.94 20.24
C GLU A 163 -8.02 -13.20 20.57
N ARG A 164 -8.96 -12.61 19.82
CA ARG A 164 -10.41 -12.80 19.98
C ARG A 164 -10.99 -13.87 19.05
N ILE A 165 -10.19 -14.54 18.23
CA ILE A 165 -10.65 -15.62 17.37
C ILE A 165 -11.41 -16.71 18.16
N PRO A 166 -10.98 -17.15 19.37
CA PRO A 166 -11.74 -18.12 20.14
C PRO A 166 -13.16 -17.65 20.48
N TYR A 167 -13.32 -16.36 20.83
CA TYR A 167 -14.62 -15.75 21.07
C TYR A 167 -15.49 -15.74 19.80
N LEU A 168 -14.90 -15.31 18.68
CA LEU A 168 -15.61 -15.30 17.39
C LEU A 168 -16.05 -16.69 16.97
N LYS A 169 -15.21 -17.70 17.16
CA LYS A 169 -15.56 -19.13 16.92
C LYS A 169 -16.68 -19.63 17.83
N ALA A 170 -16.72 -19.20 19.09
CA ALA A 170 -17.80 -19.58 20.01
C ALA A 170 -19.12 -18.88 19.68
N SER A 171 -19.07 -17.69 19.10
CA SER A 171 -20.27 -16.91 18.73
C SER A 171 -20.95 -17.39 17.46
N VAL A 172 -20.21 -18.05 16.57
CA VAL A 172 -20.70 -18.61 15.30
C VAL A 172 -20.08 -19.99 15.10
N SER A 173 -20.90 -20.98 14.78
CA SER A 173 -20.48 -22.37 14.65
C SER A 173 -19.40 -22.63 13.61
N TYR A 174 -19.24 -21.72 12.63
CA TYR A 174 -18.16 -21.74 11.62
C TYR A 174 -17.78 -20.30 11.26
N THR A 175 -16.50 -19.96 11.39
CA THR A 175 -15.98 -18.63 11.06
C THR A 175 -14.88 -18.70 10.01
N HIS A 176 -15.06 -17.94 8.94
CA HIS A 176 -13.97 -17.45 8.10
C HIS A 176 -13.84 -15.96 8.27
N LEU A 177 -12.65 -15.50 8.65
CA LEU A 177 -12.31 -14.09 8.64
C LEU A 177 -11.85 -13.73 7.22
N THR A 178 -12.70 -13.05 6.47
CA THR A 178 -12.28 -12.32 5.28
C THR A 178 -12.20 -10.85 5.62
N LEU A 179 -11.04 -10.23 5.40
CA LEU A 179 -10.93 -8.79 5.47
C LEU A 179 -11.50 -8.23 4.16
N PRO A 180 -12.43 -7.25 4.21
CA PRO A 180 -12.79 -6.54 3.01
C PRO A 180 -11.54 -5.81 2.51
N THR A 181 -11.06 -6.21 1.35
CA THR A 181 -10.09 -5.42 0.57
C THR A 181 -10.86 -4.25 -0.03
N THR A 182 -10.66 -3.07 0.53
CA THR A 182 -11.00 -1.80 -0.12
C THR A 182 -9.80 -1.31 -0.86
#